data_c674a6c93fedbc97ce389d8f67cbfbc7
#
_entry.id   c674a6c93fedbc97ce389d8f67cbfbc7
#
_cell.length_a   1.000
_cell.length_b   1.000
_cell.length_c   1.000
_cell.angle_alpha   90.00
_cell.angle_beta   90.00
_cell.angle_gamma   90.00
#
_symmetry.space_group_name_H-M   'P 1'
#
loop_
_entity.id
_entity.type
_entity.pdbx_description
1 polymer ?
#
loop_
_entity_poly.entity_id
_entity_poly.type
_entity_poly.pdbx_seq_one_letter_code
_entity_poly.pdbx_strand_id
1 'polypeptide(L)'
;MKEVLLTSSVLILALTALRFALRGRICSRLQYALWLLAALRLLVPVSIGTSPVSVLGAAEAIPAYVEARQSAGDAPAADENTPFPVPVQDLPMEALYPPQTALPEPALPEPALPALETILRWVWLGGAAGFGLWMLAVNLRFGAQLRRSRWKLYKADGPVPVYVSGAAETPCLFGLLRPAIYLPPSCAEEPTVLRHALAHERAHYRHGDHLWALVRCLCLALYWFDPLVWLAAALSRRDGELSCDESALAALGERERISYGRTLLALAVRRSGRSPLLHTATTMAM
;
A
#
# COMPACT_ATOMS: atom_id res chain seq x y z
N MET A 1 0.07 7.58 -11.55
CA MET A 1 0.38 7.55 -10.10
C MET A 1 -0.46 8.52 -9.27
N LYS A 2 -0.66 9.77 -9.69
CA LYS A 2 -1.48 10.75 -8.93
C LYS A 2 -2.91 10.28 -8.66
N GLU A 3 -3.59 9.71 -9.65
CA GLU A 3 -4.95 9.18 -9.49
C GLU A 3 -5.04 8.01 -8.49
N VAL A 4 -4.07 7.09 -8.54
CA VAL A 4 -4.03 5.96 -7.60
C VAL A 4 -3.84 6.47 -6.17
N LEU A 5 -2.94 7.42 -5.95
CA LEU A 5 -2.71 8.02 -4.63
C LEU A 5 -3.97 8.72 -4.10
N LEU A 6 -4.59 9.59 -4.92
CA LEU A 6 -5.81 10.31 -4.52
C LEU A 6 -6.95 9.36 -4.18
N THR A 7 -7.26 8.42 -5.07
CA THR A 7 -8.37 7.47 -4.86
C THR A 7 -8.10 6.52 -3.69
N SER A 8 -6.84 6.08 -3.49
CA SER A 8 -6.47 5.26 -2.33
C SER A 8 -6.56 6.04 -1.03
N SER A 9 -6.13 7.30 -1.02
CA SER A 9 -6.23 8.19 0.14
C SER A 9 -7.68 8.41 0.55
N VAL A 10 -8.57 8.71 -0.40
CA VAL A 10 -10.01 8.85 -0.15
C VAL A 10 -10.59 7.54 0.38
N LEU A 11 -10.25 6.40 -0.22
CA LEU A 11 -10.72 5.09 0.24
C LEU A 11 -10.26 4.78 1.66
N ILE A 12 -8.98 5.02 1.99
CA ILE A 12 -8.44 4.80 3.34
C ILE A 12 -9.15 5.68 4.36
N LEU A 13 -9.38 6.96 4.05
CA LEU A 13 -10.12 7.86 4.92
C LEU A 13 -11.57 7.41 5.10
N ALA A 14 -12.24 7.01 4.02
CA ALA A 14 -13.61 6.49 4.07
C ALA A 14 -13.70 5.21 4.92
N LEU A 15 -12.78 4.25 4.74
CA LEU A 15 -12.72 3.03 5.55
C LEU A 15 -12.42 3.34 7.02
N THR A 16 -11.54 4.31 7.28
CA THR A 16 -11.23 4.76 8.64
C THR A 16 -12.48 5.37 9.30
N ALA A 17 -13.19 6.25 8.61
CA ALA A 17 -14.44 6.84 9.09
C ALA A 17 -15.52 5.76 9.33
N LEU A 18 -15.70 4.85 8.37
CA LEU A 18 -16.64 3.73 8.46
C LEU A 18 -16.32 2.83 9.67
N ARG A 19 -15.02 2.55 9.89
CA ARG A 19 -14.55 1.79 11.06
C ARG A 19 -14.98 2.44 12.38
N PHE A 20 -14.85 3.76 12.49
CA PHE A 20 -15.29 4.48 13.69
C PHE A 20 -16.82 4.49 13.83
N ALA A 21 -17.54 4.71 12.74
CA ALA A 21 -19.01 4.75 12.73
C ALA A 21 -19.66 3.39 13.07
N LEU A 22 -19.03 2.29 12.60
CA LEU A 22 -19.54 0.93 12.79
C LEU A 22 -18.90 0.20 13.98
N ARG A 23 -18.11 0.88 14.78
CA ARG A 23 -17.46 0.28 15.95
C ARG A 23 -18.49 -0.32 16.92
N GLY A 24 -18.34 -1.63 17.19
CA GLY A 24 -19.26 -2.38 18.06
C GLY A 24 -20.57 -2.81 17.39
N ARG A 25 -20.80 -2.48 16.11
CA ARG A 25 -21.98 -2.91 15.34
C ARG A 25 -21.71 -4.05 14.36
N ILE A 26 -20.47 -4.22 13.97
CA ILE A 26 -20.03 -5.29 13.06
C ILE A 26 -18.96 -6.16 13.73
N CYS A 27 -18.88 -7.43 13.35
CA CYS A 27 -17.86 -8.33 13.87
C CYS A 27 -16.46 -7.89 13.41
N SER A 28 -15.46 -8.07 14.26
CA SER A 28 -14.08 -7.65 14.00
C SER A 28 -13.49 -8.29 12.75
N ARG A 29 -13.92 -9.51 12.40
CA ARG A 29 -13.49 -10.21 11.18
C ARG A 29 -13.93 -9.50 9.91
N LEU A 30 -15.19 -9.01 9.85
CA LEU A 30 -15.68 -8.24 8.71
C LEU A 30 -14.94 -6.90 8.61
N GLN A 31 -14.74 -6.22 9.75
CA GLN A 31 -14.00 -4.97 9.82
C GLN A 31 -12.56 -5.14 9.30
N TYR A 32 -11.91 -6.25 9.68
CA TYR A 32 -10.58 -6.60 9.18
C TYR A 32 -10.58 -6.86 7.66
N ALA A 33 -11.59 -7.58 7.15
CA ALA A 33 -11.71 -7.89 5.73
C ALA A 33 -11.92 -6.64 4.85
N LEU A 34 -12.49 -5.56 5.37
CA LEU A 34 -12.66 -4.31 4.61
C LEU A 34 -11.33 -3.69 4.19
N TRP A 35 -10.24 -3.93 4.92
CA TRP A 35 -8.91 -3.47 4.53
C TRP A 35 -8.38 -4.12 3.25
N LEU A 36 -8.98 -5.26 2.82
CA LEU A 36 -8.66 -5.89 1.53
C LEU A 36 -8.95 -4.93 0.36
N LEU A 37 -10.00 -4.12 0.47
CA LEU A 37 -10.35 -3.14 -0.57
C LEU A 37 -9.24 -2.09 -0.72
N ALA A 38 -8.71 -1.58 0.39
CA ALA A 38 -7.59 -0.63 0.34
C ALA A 38 -6.32 -1.29 -0.22
N ALA A 39 -5.99 -2.51 0.22
CA ALA A 39 -4.84 -3.25 -0.27
C ALA A 39 -4.96 -3.57 -1.77
N LEU A 40 -6.14 -4.02 -2.22
CA LEU A 40 -6.41 -4.30 -3.62
C LEU A 40 -6.23 -3.04 -4.47
N ARG A 41 -6.78 -1.90 -4.03
CA ARG A 41 -6.66 -0.62 -4.74
C ARG A 41 -5.21 -0.14 -4.84
N LEU A 42 -4.40 -0.37 -3.80
CA LEU A 42 -2.98 -0.01 -3.77
C LEU A 42 -2.12 -0.92 -4.66
N LEU A 43 -2.38 -2.23 -4.67
CA LEU A 43 -1.57 -3.21 -5.39
C LEU A 43 -1.98 -3.38 -6.85
N VAL A 44 -3.25 -3.13 -7.17
CA VAL A 44 -3.78 -3.27 -8.53
C VAL A 44 -4.18 -1.88 -9.04
N PRO A 45 -3.27 -1.17 -9.75
CA PRO A 45 -3.54 0.16 -10.29
C PRO A 45 -4.44 0.08 -11.54
N VAL A 46 -5.62 -0.57 -11.42
CA VAL A 46 -6.62 -0.54 -12.48
C VAL A 46 -7.13 0.89 -12.55
N SER A 47 -6.86 1.60 -13.64
CA SER A 47 -7.62 2.77 -14.01
C SER A 47 -9.04 2.29 -14.30
N ILE A 48 -9.93 2.43 -13.34
CA ILE A 48 -11.36 2.22 -13.56
C ILE A 48 -11.73 3.28 -14.59
N GLY A 49 -11.98 2.82 -15.81
CA GLY A 49 -12.08 3.54 -17.06
C GLY A 49 -12.55 5.00 -16.91
N THR A 50 -12.10 5.83 -17.83
CA THR A 50 -12.56 7.21 -17.97
C THR A 50 -14.08 7.23 -17.87
N SER A 51 -14.58 7.62 -16.69
CA SER A 51 -16.01 7.82 -16.53
C SER A 51 -16.42 8.92 -17.52
N PRO A 52 -17.44 8.72 -18.36
CA PRO A 52 -17.92 9.78 -19.26
C PRO A 52 -18.46 10.99 -18.48
N VAL A 53 -18.46 10.96 -17.16
CA VAL A 53 -18.87 12.04 -16.25
C VAL A 53 -17.63 12.58 -15.48
N SER A 54 -16.51 12.81 -16.14
CA SER A 54 -15.41 13.55 -15.55
C SER A 54 -15.66 15.05 -15.69
N VAL A 55 -16.07 15.69 -14.60
CA VAL A 55 -16.24 17.17 -14.54
C VAL A 55 -14.91 17.88 -14.84
N LEU A 56 -13.76 17.24 -14.62
CA LEU A 56 -12.46 17.76 -15.02
C LEU A 56 -12.23 17.74 -16.54
N GLY A 57 -12.69 16.69 -17.24
CA GLY A 57 -12.60 16.62 -18.70
C GLY A 57 -13.49 17.65 -19.41
N ALA A 58 -14.60 18.05 -18.79
CA ALA A 58 -15.44 19.12 -19.30
C ALA A 58 -14.79 20.50 -19.15
N ALA A 59 -13.99 20.70 -18.07
CA ALA A 59 -13.29 21.97 -17.85
C ALA A 59 -12.10 22.18 -18.80
N GLU A 60 -11.44 21.10 -19.26
CA GLU A 60 -10.36 21.17 -20.25
C GLU A 60 -10.87 21.30 -21.70
N ALA A 61 -12.09 20.87 -21.99
CA ALA A 61 -12.68 20.95 -23.31
C ALA A 61 -13.27 22.35 -23.65
N ILE A 62 -13.59 23.16 -22.65
CA ILE A 62 -14.17 24.51 -22.84
C ILE A 62 -13.22 25.47 -23.54
N PRO A 63 -11.91 25.59 -23.18
CA PRO A 63 -10.98 26.48 -23.87
C PRO A 63 -10.82 26.13 -25.36
N ALA A 64 -10.64 24.84 -25.67
CA ALA A 64 -10.47 24.37 -27.04
C ALA A 64 -11.68 24.65 -27.93
N TYR A 65 -12.90 24.54 -27.38
CA TYR A 65 -14.14 24.84 -28.11
C TYR A 65 -14.28 26.37 -28.36
N VAL A 66 -13.87 27.19 -27.41
CA VAL A 66 -13.90 28.66 -27.55
C VAL A 66 -12.89 29.13 -28.57
N GLU A 67 -11.66 28.59 -28.57
CA GLU A 67 -10.64 28.92 -29.60
C GLU A 67 -11.03 28.45 -30.99
N ALA A 68 -11.60 27.25 -31.14
CA ALA A 68 -12.09 26.76 -32.41
C ALA A 68 -13.23 27.61 -32.99
N ARG A 69 -14.07 28.17 -32.13
CA ARG A 69 -15.19 29.06 -32.56
C ARG A 69 -14.72 30.47 -32.91
N GLN A 70 -13.68 30.98 -32.26
CA GLN A 70 -13.10 32.26 -32.59
C GLN A 70 -12.34 32.22 -33.91
N SER A 71 -11.57 31.16 -34.18
CA SER A 71 -10.87 30.97 -35.45
C SER A 71 -11.80 30.69 -36.64
N ALA A 72 -12.99 30.13 -36.41
CA ALA A 72 -13.99 29.97 -37.47
C ALA A 72 -14.79 31.24 -37.80
N GLY A 73 -14.76 32.25 -36.90
CA GLY A 73 -15.44 33.52 -37.09
C GLY A 73 -14.64 34.57 -37.91
N ASP A 74 -13.33 34.38 -38.03
CA ASP A 74 -12.41 35.32 -38.70
C ASP A 74 -12.01 34.88 -40.13
N ALA A 75 -12.67 33.89 -40.72
CA ALA A 75 -12.47 33.61 -42.13
C ALA A 75 -13.08 34.75 -42.97
N PRO A 76 -12.27 35.50 -43.76
CA PRO A 76 -12.82 36.54 -44.63
C PRO A 76 -13.77 35.91 -45.64
N ALA A 77 -14.92 36.56 -45.78
CA ALA A 77 -15.90 36.15 -46.79
C ALA A 77 -15.21 36.20 -48.16
N ALA A 78 -15.28 35.07 -48.88
CA ALA A 78 -14.78 34.96 -50.25
C ALA A 78 -15.47 36.04 -51.09
N ASP A 79 -14.74 37.02 -51.57
CA ASP A 79 -15.22 38.06 -52.49
C ASP A 79 -15.40 37.39 -53.86
N GLU A 80 -16.65 37.24 -54.31
CA GLU A 80 -17.05 36.58 -55.53
C GLU A 80 -16.65 37.33 -56.82
N ASN A 81 -15.87 38.46 -56.70
CA ASN A 81 -15.55 39.37 -57.79
C ASN A 81 -14.06 39.53 -58.10
N THR A 82 -13.21 38.57 -57.81
CA THR A 82 -11.80 38.59 -58.26
C THR A 82 -11.68 38.07 -59.68
N PRO A 83 -11.35 38.92 -60.66
CA PRO A 83 -11.05 38.46 -62.03
C PRO A 83 -9.72 37.68 -62.05
N PHE A 84 -9.71 36.63 -62.85
CA PHE A 84 -8.68 35.66 -63.13
C PHE A 84 -7.23 36.15 -63.27
N PRO A 85 -6.23 35.27 -63.20
CA PRO A 85 -4.90 35.51 -62.66
C PRO A 85 -4.11 36.53 -63.49
N VAL A 86 -3.39 37.40 -62.73
CA VAL A 86 -2.43 38.33 -63.27
C VAL A 86 -1.34 37.54 -64.02
N PRO A 87 -0.96 38.00 -65.29
CA PRO A 87 0.13 37.35 -66.02
C PRO A 87 1.43 37.39 -65.25
N VAL A 88 2.18 36.29 -65.24
CA VAL A 88 3.43 36.09 -64.48
C VAL A 88 4.50 37.19 -64.76
N GLN A 89 4.31 37.98 -65.82
CA GLN A 89 5.24 39.04 -66.22
C GLN A 89 5.19 40.30 -65.34
N ASP A 90 4.16 40.50 -64.56
CA ASP A 90 3.98 41.70 -63.73
C ASP A 90 4.20 41.45 -62.22
N LEU A 91 4.73 40.26 -61.86
CA LEU A 91 5.08 39.97 -60.46
C LEU A 91 6.40 40.65 -60.11
N PRO A 92 6.47 41.40 -59.00
CA PRO A 92 7.73 41.97 -58.53
C PRO A 92 8.75 40.85 -58.28
N MET A 93 10.03 41.11 -58.63
CA MET A 93 11.14 40.17 -58.49
C MET A 93 11.27 39.54 -57.10
N GLU A 94 10.82 40.24 -56.06
CA GLU A 94 10.78 39.76 -54.67
C GLU A 94 9.77 38.60 -54.42
N ALA A 95 8.73 38.50 -55.26
CA ALA A 95 7.76 37.41 -55.19
C ALA A 95 8.28 36.13 -55.85
N LEU A 96 9.22 36.23 -56.80
CA LEU A 96 9.87 35.08 -57.44
C LEU A 96 11.01 34.50 -56.62
N TYR A 97 11.66 35.29 -55.78
CA TYR A 97 12.74 34.88 -54.89
C TYR A 97 12.42 35.37 -53.48
N PRO A 98 11.57 34.63 -52.75
CA PRO A 98 11.38 34.97 -51.35
C PRO A 98 12.77 34.92 -50.65
N PRO A 99 13.06 35.89 -49.76
CA PRO A 99 14.34 35.90 -49.06
C PRO A 99 14.54 34.51 -48.45
N GLN A 100 15.68 33.87 -48.79
CA GLN A 100 16.04 32.60 -48.20
C GLN A 100 16.06 32.85 -46.68
N THR A 101 14.99 32.49 -46.02
CA THR A 101 14.98 32.35 -44.57
C THR A 101 16.14 31.44 -44.25
N ALA A 102 17.17 31.97 -43.63
CA ALA A 102 18.32 31.19 -43.18
C ALA A 102 17.77 29.93 -42.52
N LEU A 103 18.14 28.74 -43.06
CA LEU A 103 17.80 27.49 -42.45
C LEU A 103 18.15 27.62 -40.99
N PRO A 104 17.22 27.32 -40.06
CA PRO A 104 17.53 27.41 -38.65
C PRO A 104 18.77 26.53 -38.42
N GLU A 105 19.83 27.17 -37.93
CA GLU A 105 21.06 26.48 -37.55
C GLU A 105 20.66 25.30 -36.66
N PRO A 106 21.12 24.06 -36.96
CA PRO A 106 20.72 22.91 -36.13
C PRO A 106 21.16 23.18 -34.69
N ALA A 107 20.19 23.53 -33.85
CA ALA A 107 20.44 23.73 -32.44
C ALA A 107 21.08 22.45 -31.90
N LEU A 108 22.35 22.57 -31.50
CA LEU A 108 23.01 21.47 -30.77
C LEU A 108 22.07 21.05 -29.65
N PRO A 109 21.78 19.75 -29.50
CA PRO A 109 20.89 19.29 -28.44
C PRO A 109 21.50 19.75 -27.12
N GLU A 110 20.87 20.70 -26.47
CA GLU A 110 21.21 21.07 -25.10
C GLU A 110 21.11 19.78 -24.26
N PRO A 111 22.10 19.53 -23.38
CA PRO A 111 22.02 18.38 -22.47
C PRO A 111 20.76 18.55 -21.62
N ALA A 112 19.68 17.91 -22.06
CA ALA A 112 18.41 17.96 -21.34
C ALA A 112 18.63 17.28 -19.98
N LEU A 113 18.59 18.09 -18.91
CA LEU A 113 18.53 17.56 -17.56
C LEU A 113 17.39 16.54 -17.50
N PRO A 114 17.59 15.38 -16.87
CA PRO A 114 16.54 14.38 -16.79
C PRO A 114 15.26 15.02 -16.26
N ALA A 115 14.15 14.84 -16.98
CA ALA A 115 12.88 15.44 -16.61
C ALA A 115 12.59 15.12 -15.13
N LEU A 116 12.07 16.09 -14.38
CA LEU A 116 11.75 15.95 -12.95
C LEU A 116 11.00 14.62 -12.65
N GLU A 117 10.13 14.22 -13.56
CA GLU A 117 9.40 12.94 -13.45
C GLU A 117 10.35 11.72 -13.42
N THR A 118 11.42 11.74 -14.18
CA THR A 118 12.42 10.66 -14.19
C THR A 118 13.16 10.61 -12.85
N ILE A 119 13.56 11.76 -12.32
CA ILE A 119 14.22 11.84 -11.00
C ILE A 119 13.27 11.31 -9.91
N LEU A 120 12.03 11.79 -9.88
CA LEU A 120 11.02 11.35 -8.90
C LEU A 120 10.74 9.85 -9.00
N ARG A 121 10.73 9.28 -10.21
CA ARG A 121 10.57 7.84 -10.43
C ARG A 121 11.72 7.05 -9.84
N TRP A 122 12.96 7.49 -10.05
CA TRP A 122 14.13 6.83 -9.48
C TRP A 122 14.20 6.95 -7.95
N VAL A 123 13.84 8.10 -7.39
CA VAL A 123 13.73 8.30 -5.94
C VAL A 123 12.68 7.36 -5.35
N TRP A 124 11.52 7.27 -6.00
CA TRP A 124 10.46 6.35 -5.57
C TRP A 124 10.90 4.88 -5.61
N LEU A 125 11.48 4.44 -6.73
CA LEU A 125 11.97 3.06 -6.88
C LEU A 125 13.10 2.76 -5.88
N GLY A 126 14.04 3.67 -5.70
CA GLY A 126 15.14 3.53 -4.74
C GLY A 126 14.61 3.41 -3.30
N GLY A 127 13.66 4.26 -2.92
CA GLY A 127 13.00 4.21 -1.62
C GLY A 127 12.23 2.91 -1.40
N ALA A 128 11.43 2.48 -2.38
CA ALA A 128 10.67 1.24 -2.33
C ALA A 128 11.59 0.01 -2.21
N ALA A 129 12.64 -0.06 -3.05
CA ALA A 129 13.63 -1.13 -3.00
C ALA A 129 14.41 -1.14 -1.68
N GLY A 130 14.92 0.01 -1.25
CA GLY A 130 15.68 0.14 0.00
C GLY A 130 14.86 -0.25 1.22
N PHE A 131 13.63 0.26 1.33
CA PHE A 131 12.72 -0.07 2.41
C PHE A 131 12.29 -1.55 2.38
N GLY A 132 11.95 -2.08 1.20
CA GLY A 132 11.60 -3.49 1.02
C GLY A 132 12.75 -4.44 1.39
N LEU A 133 13.98 -4.14 0.96
CA LEU A 133 15.17 -4.90 1.32
C LEU A 133 15.45 -4.85 2.81
N TRP A 134 15.29 -3.67 3.43
CA TRP A 134 15.44 -3.52 4.88
C TRP A 134 14.42 -4.39 5.64
N MET A 135 13.13 -4.34 5.27
CA MET A 135 12.10 -5.19 5.86
C MET A 135 12.42 -6.68 5.69
N LEU A 136 12.85 -7.08 4.48
CA LEU A 136 13.24 -8.45 4.19
C LEU A 136 14.42 -8.89 5.08
N ALA A 137 15.45 -8.07 5.18
CA ALA A 137 16.63 -8.36 5.99
C ALA A 137 16.29 -8.54 7.47
N VAL A 138 15.43 -7.66 8.03
CA VAL A 138 14.94 -7.76 9.41
C VAL A 138 14.19 -9.06 9.62
N ASN A 139 13.27 -9.42 8.72
CA ASN A 139 12.49 -10.65 8.78
C ASN A 139 13.36 -11.91 8.69
N LEU A 140 14.33 -11.93 7.76
CA LEU A 140 15.26 -13.05 7.61
C LEU A 140 16.13 -13.23 8.85
N ARG A 141 16.64 -12.13 9.43
CA ARG A 141 17.42 -12.14 10.68
C ARG A 141 16.60 -12.68 11.84
N PHE A 142 15.39 -12.17 12.01
CA PHE A 142 14.49 -12.64 13.07
C PHE A 142 14.17 -14.13 12.92
N GLY A 143 13.79 -14.57 11.70
CA GLY A 143 13.54 -15.97 11.42
C GLY A 143 14.77 -16.86 11.63
N ALA A 144 15.98 -16.37 11.37
CA ALA A 144 17.22 -17.09 11.65
C ALA A 144 17.44 -17.23 13.18
N GLN A 145 17.19 -16.16 13.94
CA GLN A 145 17.30 -16.17 15.41
C GLN A 145 16.31 -17.16 16.01
N LEU A 146 15.04 -17.13 15.61
CA LEU A 146 14.01 -18.08 16.06
C LEU A 146 14.42 -19.53 15.81
N ARG A 147 14.92 -19.84 14.61
CA ARG A 147 15.36 -21.17 14.22
C ARG A 147 16.60 -21.66 14.94
N ARG A 148 17.56 -20.78 15.20
CA ARG A 148 18.80 -21.11 15.90
C ARG A 148 18.58 -21.35 17.38
N SER A 149 17.65 -20.61 18.00
CA SER A 149 17.39 -20.68 19.44
C SER A 149 16.24 -21.63 19.82
N ARG A 150 15.62 -22.32 18.86
CA ARG A 150 14.60 -23.34 19.16
C ARG A 150 15.26 -24.59 19.68
N TRP A 151 14.79 -25.10 20.82
CA TRP A 151 15.32 -26.34 21.43
C TRP A 151 14.26 -27.40 21.75
N LYS A 152 12.98 -27.06 21.66
CA LYS A 152 11.91 -27.98 22.00
C LYS A 152 10.78 -27.87 20.98
N LEU A 153 10.43 -29.00 20.38
CA LEU A 153 9.22 -29.13 19.56
C LEU A 153 8.07 -29.57 20.48
N TYR A 154 7.03 -28.75 20.55
CA TYR A 154 5.78 -29.15 21.19
C TYR A 154 4.94 -29.96 20.20
N LYS A 155 4.61 -31.20 20.55
CA LYS A 155 3.54 -31.98 19.89
C LYS A 155 2.20 -31.43 20.38
N ALA A 156 1.77 -30.31 19.82
CA ALA A 156 0.43 -29.82 20.04
C ALA A 156 -0.43 -30.31 18.87
N ASP A 157 -1.57 -30.92 19.17
CA ASP A 157 -2.54 -31.33 18.15
C ASP A 157 -2.94 -30.09 17.33
N GLY A 158 -2.64 -30.09 16.04
CA GLY A 158 -2.98 -28.96 15.18
C GLY A 158 -2.18 -28.92 13.87
N PRO A 159 -2.64 -28.10 12.90
CA PRO A 159 -2.08 -28.04 11.54
C PRO A 159 -0.71 -27.34 11.46
N VAL A 160 -0.27 -26.69 12.55
CA VAL A 160 0.95 -25.85 12.57
C VAL A 160 1.91 -26.36 13.64
N PRO A 161 3.20 -26.59 13.31
CA PRO A 161 4.20 -26.99 14.28
C PRO A 161 4.44 -25.89 15.33
N VAL A 162 4.67 -26.31 16.57
CA VAL A 162 4.91 -25.42 17.72
C VAL A 162 6.31 -25.65 18.26
N TYR A 163 7.07 -24.58 18.39
CA TYR A 163 8.44 -24.59 18.92
C TYR A 163 8.55 -23.67 20.13
N VAL A 164 9.42 -24.02 21.05
CA VAL A 164 9.87 -23.13 22.11
C VAL A 164 11.20 -22.52 21.67
N SER A 165 11.33 -21.19 21.77
CA SER A 165 12.54 -20.46 21.36
C SER A 165 12.88 -19.36 22.35
N GLY A 166 14.15 -19.29 22.76
CA GLY A 166 14.62 -18.20 23.61
C GLY A 166 14.70 -16.83 22.91
N ALA A 167 14.64 -16.81 21.56
CA ALA A 167 14.56 -15.57 20.81
C ALA A 167 13.15 -15.02 20.70
N ALA A 168 12.12 -15.82 21.01
CA ALA A 168 10.75 -15.37 21.05
C ALA A 168 10.49 -14.66 22.39
N GLU A 169 10.20 -13.35 22.35
CA GLU A 169 9.85 -12.57 23.55
C GLU A 169 8.38 -12.73 23.91
N THR A 170 7.53 -12.89 22.89
CA THR A 170 6.09 -13.17 23.00
C THR A 170 5.74 -14.33 22.08
N PRO A 171 4.63 -15.04 22.32
CA PRO A 171 4.11 -15.97 21.33
C PRO A 171 4.00 -15.31 19.97
N CYS A 172 4.32 -16.03 18.91
CA CYS A 172 4.20 -15.50 17.55
C CYS A 172 4.08 -16.60 16.50
N LEU A 173 3.22 -16.36 15.52
CA LEU A 173 3.18 -17.11 14.27
C LEU A 173 4.23 -16.53 13.31
N PHE A 174 5.19 -17.33 12.86
CA PHE A 174 6.22 -16.88 11.94
C PHE A 174 6.46 -17.85 10.79
N GLY A 175 6.67 -17.30 9.61
CA GLY A 175 6.96 -18.02 8.37
C GLY A 175 5.86 -17.90 7.34
N LEU A 176 6.24 -17.56 6.09
CA LEU A 176 5.30 -17.35 4.99
C LEU A 176 4.81 -18.67 4.37
N LEU A 177 5.76 -19.50 3.88
CA LEU A 177 5.44 -20.75 3.19
C LEU A 177 5.30 -21.96 4.15
N ARG A 178 5.97 -21.92 5.28
CA ARG A 178 5.94 -22.93 6.32
C ARG A 178 5.77 -22.27 7.67
N PRO A 179 4.56 -21.77 7.97
CA PRO A 179 4.29 -21.11 9.22
C PRO A 179 4.47 -22.05 10.41
N ALA A 180 5.02 -21.51 11.48
CA ALA A 180 5.20 -22.21 12.75
C ALA A 180 4.92 -21.26 13.90
N ILE A 181 4.39 -21.77 14.99
CA ILE A 181 4.18 -21.03 16.23
C ILE A 181 5.44 -21.13 17.07
N TYR A 182 5.97 -19.97 17.49
CA TYR A 182 7.10 -19.88 18.40
C TYR A 182 6.64 -19.31 19.74
N LEU A 183 7.00 -19.98 20.81
CA LEU A 183 6.64 -19.62 22.17
C LEU A 183 7.90 -19.27 22.98
N PRO A 184 7.87 -18.25 23.82
CA PRO A 184 8.91 -18.07 24.82
C PRO A 184 8.84 -19.18 25.88
N PRO A 185 9.96 -19.51 26.53
CA PRO A 185 10.01 -20.54 27.56
C PRO A 185 8.97 -20.34 28.66
N SER A 186 8.80 -19.09 29.11
CA SER A 186 7.85 -18.73 30.17
C SER A 186 6.38 -19.04 29.82
N CYS A 187 6.01 -19.10 28.54
CA CYS A 187 4.67 -19.49 28.13
C CYS A 187 4.49 -21.01 28.09
N ALA A 188 5.57 -21.75 27.91
CA ALA A 188 5.54 -23.21 27.88
C ALA A 188 5.48 -23.84 29.27
N GLU A 189 5.88 -23.12 30.30
CA GLU A 189 5.91 -23.58 31.70
C GLU A 189 4.53 -23.56 32.36
N GLU A 190 3.64 -22.67 31.93
CA GLU A 190 2.31 -22.49 32.53
C GLU A 190 1.20 -23.03 31.61
N PRO A 191 0.52 -24.12 31.95
CA PRO A 191 -0.47 -24.77 31.07
C PRO A 191 -1.60 -23.86 30.61
N THR A 192 -2.06 -22.93 31.47
CA THR A 192 -3.12 -21.96 31.17
C THR A 192 -2.65 -20.95 30.15
N VAL A 193 -1.47 -20.36 30.36
CA VAL A 193 -0.86 -19.39 29.45
C VAL A 193 -0.57 -20.04 28.09
N LEU A 194 -0.04 -21.27 28.10
CA LEU A 194 0.22 -22.05 26.89
C LEU A 194 -1.07 -22.27 26.08
N ARG A 195 -2.16 -22.67 26.72
CA ARG A 195 -3.45 -22.90 26.07
C ARG A 195 -4.00 -21.62 25.45
N HIS A 196 -3.95 -20.51 26.17
CA HIS A 196 -4.39 -19.21 25.70
C HIS A 196 -3.55 -18.70 24.52
N ALA A 197 -2.23 -18.77 24.63
CA ALA A 197 -1.31 -18.40 23.58
C ALA A 197 -1.51 -19.23 22.30
N LEU A 198 -1.67 -20.55 22.44
CA LEU A 198 -1.92 -21.42 21.30
C LEU A 198 -3.27 -21.15 20.64
N ALA A 199 -4.32 -20.82 21.40
CA ALA A 199 -5.62 -20.46 20.84
C ALA A 199 -5.53 -19.18 20.00
N HIS A 200 -4.80 -18.19 20.48
CA HIS A 200 -4.56 -16.93 19.80
C HIS A 200 -3.72 -17.10 18.51
N GLU A 201 -2.55 -17.76 18.60
CA GLU A 201 -1.66 -17.97 17.45
C GLU A 201 -2.30 -18.85 16.36
N ARG A 202 -3.14 -19.81 16.76
CA ARG A 202 -3.93 -20.61 15.82
C ARG A 202 -5.02 -19.80 15.14
N ALA A 203 -5.56 -18.75 15.78
CA ALA A 203 -6.48 -17.83 15.15
C ALA A 203 -5.77 -17.03 14.05
N HIS A 204 -4.57 -16.51 14.29
CA HIS A 204 -3.73 -15.86 13.26
C HIS A 204 -3.49 -16.78 12.06
N TYR A 205 -3.16 -18.05 12.31
CA TYR A 205 -2.97 -19.01 11.22
C TYR A 205 -4.24 -19.21 10.39
N ARG A 206 -5.40 -19.40 11.05
CA ARG A 206 -6.69 -19.61 10.38
C ARG A 206 -7.17 -18.39 9.58
N HIS A 207 -6.81 -17.18 10.03
CA HIS A 207 -7.12 -15.94 9.35
C HIS A 207 -6.15 -15.62 8.20
N GLY A 208 -5.03 -16.35 8.10
CA GLY A 208 -4.02 -16.11 7.09
C GLY A 208 -3.21 -14.84 7.34
N ASP A 209 -3.02 -14.43 8.59
CA ASP A 209 -2.40 -13.17 8.96
C ASP A 209 -0.94 -13.06 8.52
N HIS A 210 -0.25 -14.19 8.35
CA HIS A 210 1.09 -14.23 7.74
C HIS A 210 1.08 -13.77 6.26
N LEU A 211 -0.01 -14.03 5.51
CA LEU A 211 -0.20 -13.51 4.14
C LEU A 211 -0.58 -12.03 4.18
N TRP A 212 -1.44 -11.64 5.11
CA TRP A 212 -1.79 -10.24 5.33
C TRP A 212 -0.59 -9.39 5.73
N ALA A 213 0.31 -9.94 6.54
CA ALA A 213 1.57 -9.28 6.88
C ALA A 213 2.40 -8.99 5.61
N LEU A 214 2.50 -9.94 4.68
CA LEU A 214 3.17 -9.72 3.40
C LEU A 214 2.51 -8.62 2.58
N VAL A 215 1.17 -8.63 2.47
CA VAL A 215 0.40 -7.60 1.75
C VAL A 215 0.67 -6.21 2.35
N ARG A 216 0.63 -6.07 3.68
CA ARG A 216 0.96 -4.82 4.36
C ARG A 216 2.40 -4.37 4.08
N CYS A 217 3.37 -5.29 4.14
CA CYS A 217 4.76 -4.99 3.81
C CYS A 217 4.93 -4.49 2.38
N LEU A 218 4.27 -5.11 1.41
CA LEU A 218 4.30 -4.68 0.01
C LEU A 218 3.70 -3.28 -0.16
N CYS A 219 2.53 -3.02 0.44
CA CYS A 219 1.92 -1.68 0.41
C CYS A 219 2.85 -0.63 1.03
N LEU A 220 3.43 -0.91 2.21
CA LEU A 220 4.36 0.00 2.89
C LEU A 220 5.66 0.22 2.09
N ALA A 221 6.17 -0.81 1.41
CA ALA A 221 7.37 -0.67 0.57
C ALA A 221 7.09 0.19 -0.67
N LEU A 222 5.96 -0.01 -1.35
CA LEU A 222 5.59 0.74 -2.55
C LEU A 222 5.21 2.20 -2.24
N TYR A 223 4.54 2.42 -1.11
CA TYR A 223 4.02 3.72 -0.68
C TYR A 223 4.68 4.20 0.62
N TRP A 224 6.00 3.97 0.74
CA TRP A 224 6.79 4.27 1.93
C TRP A 224 6.68 5.73 2.41
N PHE A 225 6.40 6.65 1.51
CA PHE A 225 6.27 8.09 1.74
C PHE A 225 4.84 8.53 2.13
N ASP A 226 3.83 7.66 2.01
CA ASP A 226 2.43 8.03 2.24
C ASP A 226 1.98 7.69 3.69
N PRO A 227 1.74 8.70 4.55
CA PRO A 227 1.33 8.47 5.93
C PRO A 227 -0.03 7.79 6.07
N LEU A 228 -0.93 7.91 5.08
CA LEU A 228 -2.24 7.25 5.13
C LEU A 228 -2.11 5.75 4.94
N VAL A 229 -1.15 5.28 4.14
CA VAL A 229 -0.86 3.84 4.01
C VAL A 229 -0.30 3.27 5.31
N TRP A 230 0.54 4.03 6.03
CA TRP A 230 1.00 3.65 7.36
C TRP A 230 -0.14 3.56 8.38
N LEU A 231 -1.05 4.54 8.35
CA LEU A 231 -2.26 4.52 9.18
C LEU A 231 -3.14 3.30 8.86
N ALA A 232 -3.38 3.02 7.58
CA ALA A 232 -4.14 1.85 7.14
C ALA A 232 -3.51 0.54 7.61
N ALA A 233 -2.18 0.41 7.50
CA ALA A 233 -1.44 -0.76 7.96
C ALA A 233 -1.57 -0.94 9.49
N ALA A 234 -1.45 0.13 10.27
CA ALA A 234 -1.61 0.10 11.73
C ALA A 234 -3.03 -0.27 12.16
N LEU A 235 -4.05 0.31 11.52
CA LEU A 235 -5.46 0.04 11.82
C LEU A 235 -5.85 -1.38 11.39
N SER A 236 -5.46 -1.81 10.19
CA SER A 236 -5.66 -3.17 9.69
C SER A 236 -5.08 -4.22 10.64
N ARG A 237 -3.87 -3.97 11.15
CA ARG A 237 -3.26 -4.85 12.14
C ARG A 237 -4.08 -4.91 13.43
N ARG A 238 -4.49 -3.75 13.96
CA ARG A 238 -5.31 -3.69 15.18
C ARG A 238 -6.63 -4.46 15.03
N ASP A 239 -7.26 -4.36 13.87
CA ASP A 239 -8.51 -5.07 13.59
C ASP A 239 -8.27 -6.58 13.45
N GLY A 240 -7.12 -7.00 12.90
CA GLY A 240 -6.67 -8.39 12.88
C GLY A 240 -6.51 -8.95 14.28
N GLU A 241 -5.80 -8.25 15.19
CA GLU A 241 -5.65 -8.65 16.60
C GLU A 241 -7.00 -8.83 17.28
N LEU A 242 -7.94 -7.86 17.13
CA LEU A 242 -9.29 -7.99 17.69
C LEU A 242 -10.05 -9.19 17.15
N SER A 243 -9.92 -9.47 15.84
CA SER A 243 -10.52 -10.64 15.20
C SER A 243 -9.94 -11.96 15.72
N CYS A 244 -8.62 -11.99 15.99
CA CYS A 244 -7.95 -13.15 16.56
C CYS A 244 -8.35 -13.38 18.01
N ASP A 245 -8.48 -12.32 18.81
CA ASP A 245 -8.97 -12.40 20.19
C ASP A 245 -10.41 -12.95 20.25
N GLU A 246 -11.32 -12.45 19.42
CA GLU A 246 -12.70 -12.97 19.33
C GLU A 246 -12.70 -14.46 18.95
N SER A 247 -11.87 -14.86 17.99
CA SER A 247 -11.76 -16.24 17.53
C SER A 247 -11.14 -17.17 18.57
N ALA A 248 -10.15 -16.67 19.32
CA ALA A 248 -9.53 -17.41 20.42
C ALA A 248 -10.53 -17.63 21.57
N LEU A 249 -11.26 -16.57 21.95
CA LEU A 249 -12.31 -16.68 22.97
C LEU A 249 -13.43 -17.63 22.57
N ALA A 250 -13.86 -17.58 21.30
CA ALA A 250 -14.86 -18.54 20.80
C ALA A 250 -14.38 -20.01 20.90
N ALA A 251 -13.08 -20.25 20.72
CA ALA A 251 -12.48 -21.58 20.83
C ALA A 251 -12.27 -22.03 22.28
N LEU A 252 -11.95 -21.10 23.19
CA LEU A 252 -11.70 -21.37 24.62
C LEU A 252 -13.00 -21.49 25.43
N GLY A 253 -14.04 -20.79 25.00
CA GLY A 253 -15.32 -20.68 25.71
C GLY A 253 -15.42 -19.43 26.59
N GLU A 254 -16.63 -18.95 26.76
CA GLU A 254 -16.91 -17.68 27.45
C GLU A 254 -16.45 -17.65 28.92
N ARG A 255 -16.38 -18.80 29.56
CA ARG A 255 -15.89 -18.93 30.98
C ARG A 255 -14.42 -18.53 31.12
N GLU A 256 -13.62 -18.66 30.06
CA GLU A 256 -12.20 -18.32 30.05
C GLU A 256 -11.92 -16.84 29.79
N ARG A 257 -12.94 -16.03 29.51
CA ARG A 257 -12.80 -14.63 29.09
C ARG A 257 -11.93 -13.79 30.03
N ILE A 258 -12.17 -13.88 31.33
CA ILE A 258 -11.41 -13.11 32.34
C ILE A 258 -9.97 -13.66 32.43
N SER A 259 -9.80 -14.97 32.46
CA SER A 259 -8.48 -15.62 32.50
C SER A 259 -7.66 -15.31 31.25
N TYR A 260 -8.28 -15.38 30.08
CA TYR A 260 -7.66 -15.01 28.80
C TYR A 260 -7.21 -13.53 28.80
N GLY A 261 -8.08 -12.60 29.20
CA GLY A 261 -7.75 -11.17 29.30
C GLY A 261 -6.56 -10.90 30.23
N ARG A 262 -6.49 -11.60 31.39
CA ARG A 262 -5.33 -11.51 32.29
C ARG A 262 -4.04 -12.03 31.65
N THR A 263 -4.12 -13.11 30.89
CA THR A 263 -2.96 -13.67 30.15
C THR A 263 -2.46 -12.66 29.11
N LEU A 264 -3.35 -12.07 28.32
CA LEU A 264 -2.98 -11.05 27.32
C LEU A 264 -2.30 -9.85 27.97
N LEU A 265 -2.86 -9.37 29.08
CA LEU A 265 -2.29 -8.24 29.83
C LEU A 265 -0.89 -8.57 30.36
N ALA A 266 -0.71 -9.77 30.96
CA ALA A 266 0.59 -10.21 31.43
C ALA A 266 1.65 -10.31 30.31
N LEU A 267 1.25 -10.79 29.12
CA LEU A 267 2.12 -10.85 27.94
C LEU A 267 2.46 -9.45 27.43
N ALA A 268 1.48 -8.53 27.40
CA ALA A 268 1.68 -7.15 26.97
C ALA A 268 2.63 -6.38 27.90
N VAL A 269 2.54 -6.56 29.21
CA VAL A 269 3.44 -5.93 30.19
C VAL A 269 4.88 -6.43 30.03
N ARG A 270 5.07 -7.71 29.78
CA ARG A 270 6.40 -8.27 29.49
C ARG A 270 7.03 -7.67 28.23
N ARG A 271 6.22 -7.36 27.24
CA ARG A 271 6.64 -6.70 25.99
C ARG A 271 7.05 -5.24 26.21
N SER A 272 6.37 -4.48 27.07
CA SER A 272 6.65 -3.05 27.31
C SER A 272 8.01 -2.76 27.94
N GLY A 273 8.65 -3.72 28.57
CA GLY A 273 9.93 -3.56 29.28
C GLY A 273 11.18 -3.51 28.41
N ARG A 274 11.06 -3.66 27.07
CA ARG A 274 12.21 -3.73 26.15
C ARG A 274 12.05 -2.80 24.94
N SER A 275 13.20 -2.33 24.39
CA SER A 275 13.34 -1.25 23.39
C SER A 275 12.29 -1.23 22.27
N PRO A 276 11.61 -0.07 22.04
CA PRO A 276 10.51 0.04 21.07
C PRO A 276 10.94 -0.13 19.60
N LEU A 277 12.20 0.15 19.25
CA LEU A 277 12.67 0.13 17.85
C LEU A 277 12.76 -1.27 17.23
N LEU A 278 13.18 -2.29 17.98
CA LEU A 278 13.22 -3.67 17.49
C LEU A 278 11.80 -4.26 17.36
N HIS A 279 10.88 -3.83 18.21
CA HIS A 279 9.49 -4.28 18.17
C HIS A 279 8.73 -3.76 16.95
N THR A 280 9.01 -2.52 16.50
CA THR A 280 8.32 -1.94 15.35
C THR A 280 8.61 -2.73 14.07
N ALA A 281 9.86 -3.13 13.87
CA ALA A 281 10.26 -3.92 12.70
C ALA A 281 9.70 -5.35 12.74
N THR A 282 9.72 -6.00 13.92
CA THR A 282 9.19 -7.37 14.09
C THR A 282 7.66 -7.40 14.01
N THR A 283 7.01 -6.37 14.52
CA THR A 283 5.54 -6.25 14.50
C THR A 283 4.98 -5.77 13.17
N MET A 284 5.79 -5.25 12.25
CA MET A 284 5.39 -4.99 10.87
C MET A 284 5.43 -6.26 9.99
N ALA A 285 6.13 -7.29 10.45
CA ALA A 285 6.27 -8.57 9.74
C ALA A 285 5.19 -9.60 10.09
N MET A 286 4.37 -9.32 11.10
CA MET A 286 3.24 -10.18 11.49
C MET A 286 1.91 -9.57 11.11
#